data_8911943ab84dfdce582158698505ecbf
#
_entry.id   8911943ab84dfdce582158698505ecbf
#
_cell.length_a   1.000
_cell.length_b   1.000
_cell.length_c   1.000
_cell.angle_alpha   90.00
_cell.angle_beta   90.00
_cell.angle_gamma   90.00
#
_symmetry.space_group_name_H-M   'P 1'
#
loop_
_entity.id
_entity.type
_entity.pdbx_description
1 polymer ?
#
loop_
_entity_poly.entity_id
_entity_poly.type
_entity_poly.pdbx_seq_one_letter_code
_entity_poly.pdbx_strand_id
1 'polypeptide(L)'
;MSCAAEIRRRVPDCHPSSRLRACILVLLPLLLISAAAGQPARKNAVGRLLIASDVHFNPMADPSLVADLVAADPSQWETILQRSKVMAFSSYGQDTNWWLLRSALDAMVKAEPHPALVMFTGDLLAHDFPKTYQSITHDSEPGHYRAFVLKTVDFIALEFRKRFAATKILLTPGNNDEYCGDYSIAANGAFLLDTAETARDLAMEGEPFSATWKSLGSYSLEHPKLHGVRILSLNTIFWSDQYRAASSSHDCATVNATAASDLLTWLELRLAEAEQAHEKVWLMFHIPPGIDGWATTHPYDRTSAGTSGSAASCATSVVPMWVPEWTARFDSLLERYRSTVLASFAGHTHVDDFRVIGADGANRQFVLIDPAISPIYDQNPGFRIVDFRGDGTLADQTTYFLANLTRAGGKTRGRWRREYTFSRRWKVPQLDGASLAKIYDEIATRNTARDLWLHLYLVSSSAAPIPAKDVRGLYCAISGLTQPGYESCYCAAAAPGKQSP
;
A
#
# COMPACT_ATOMS: atom_id res chain seq x y z
N MET A 1 49.76 52.30 9.56
CA MET A 1 49.44 53.29 10.60
C MET A 1 48.62 52.53 11.62
N SER A 2 49.30 51.97 12.65
CA SER A 2 49.57 52.49 13.98
C SER A 2 48.27 52.83 14.73
N CYS A 3 47.93 52.26 15.90
CA CYS A 3 48.75 52.05 17.09
C CYS A 3 48.06 50.95 17.98
N ALA A 4 48.94 50.18 18.61
CA ALA A 4 48.69 49.37 19.78
C ALA A 4 48.64 50.22 21.06
N ALA A 5 47.97 49.75 22.11
CA ALA A 5 48.32 50.05 23.48
C ALA A 5 47.89 48.91 24.45
N GLU A 6 48.91 48.34 25.00
CA GLU A 6 49.04 47.41 26.11
C GLU A 6 48.96 48.20 27.44
N ILE A 7 48.26 47.68 28.46
CA ILE A 7 48.58 48.00 29.87
C ILE A 7 48.44 46.74 30.72
N ARG A 8 49.63 46.42 31.32
CA ARG A 8 49.84 45.42 32.36
C ARG A 8 49.64 45.99 33.78
N ARG A 9 49.58 45.05 34.75
CA ARG A 9 49.92 45.12 36.19
C ARG A 9 48.70 45.22 37.15
N ARG A 10 48.55 44.50 38.24
CA ARG A 10 49.55 43.94 39.20
C ARG A 10 48.80 42.90 40.08
N VAL A 11 49.49 41.87 40.49
CA VAL A 11 49.20 40.98 41.62
C VAL A 11 49.67 41.63 42.91
N PRO A 12 49.11 41.38 44.11
CA PRO A 12 49.88 40.97 45.24
C PRO A 12 49.42 39.72 45.95
N ASP A 13 50.41 38.90 46.28
CA ASP A 13 50.36 37.79 47.24
C ASP A 13 50.02 38.23 48.66
N CYS A 14 49.36 37.37 49.44
CA CYS A 14 49.61 37.19 50.87
C CYS A 14 49.01 35.86 51.35
N HIS A 15 49.86 35.06 51.95
CA HIS A 15 49.68 33.79 52.66
C HIS A 15 49.21 34.00 54.13
N PRO A 16 49.09 32.92 54.94
CA PRO A 16 47.90 32.09 55.15
C PRO A 16 47.45 32.14 56.63
N SER A 17 46.21 31.73 56.90
CA SER A 17 45.90 31.21 58.24
C SER A 17 44.63 30.33 58.22
N SER A 18 44.81 29.15 58.67
CA SER A 18 43.92 28.09 59.06
C SER A 18 42.56 28.48 59.60
N ARG A 19 41.50 27.89 59.02
CA ARG A 19 40.39 27.25 59.76
C ARG A 19 39.58 26.39 58.79
N LEU A 20 39.57 25.08 59.03
CA LEU A 20 38.66 24.11 58.46
C LEU A 20 37.21 24.59 58.64
N ARG A 21 36.49 24.79 57.54
CA ARG A 21 35.04 24.69 57.49
C ARG A 21 34.69 23.78 56.36
N ALA A 22 34.14 22.61 56.71
CA ALA A 22 33.62 21.64 55.78
C ALA A 22 32.46 22.29 55.01
N CYS A 23 32.65 22.59 53.74
CA CYS A 23 31.56 22.83 52.79
C CYS A 23 31.10 21.47 52.28
N ILE A 24 29.98 21.01 52.77
CA ILE A 24 29.22 19.88 52.18
C ILE A 24 28.72 20.41 50.82
N LEU A 25 29.39 20.01 49.75
CA LEU A 25 28.89 20.11 48.37
C LEU A 25 27.79 19.07 48.23
N VAL A 26 26.54 19.50 48.39
CA VAL A 26 25.38 18.76 47.94
C VAL A 26 25.42 18.79 46.42
N LEU A 27 26.03 17.76 45.82
CA LEU A 27 25.85 17.45 44.40
C LEU A 27 24.41 16.96 44.24
N LEU A 28 23.50 17.88 43.90
CA LEU A 28 22.22 17.50 43.28
C LEU A 28 22.55 16.86 41.94
N PRO A 29 22.18 15.59 41.70
CA PRO A 29 22.16 15.07 40.36
C PRO A 29 21.05 15.81 39.64
N LEU A 30 21.40 16.70 38.69
CA LEU A 30 20.49 17.09 37.63
C LEU A 30 20.09 15.83 36.88
N LEU A 31 19.04 15.18 37.31
CA LEU A 31 18.26 14.26 36.51
C LEU A 31 17.78 15.07 35.30
N LEU A 32 18.53 14.97 34.22
CA LEU A 32 18.02 15.21 32.88
C LEU A 32 16.86 14.24 32.70
N ILE A 33 15.67 14.63 33.12
CA ILE A 33 14.41 14.07 32.67
C ILE A 33 14.36 14.48 31.21
N SER A 34 14.98 13.65 30.34
CA SER A 34 14.57 13.58 28.95
C SER A 34 13.08 13.35 29.00
N ALA A 35 12.31 14.41 28.78
CA ALA A 35 10.93 14.29 28.42
C ALA A 35 10.89 13.51 27.10
N ALA A 36 10.97 12.18 27.21
CA ALA A 36 10.44 11.29 26.21
C ALA A 36 8.98 11.72 26.11
N ALA A 37 8.69 12.61 25.12
CA ALA A 37 7.35 12.92 24.74
C ALA A 37 6.69 11.56 24.48
N GLY A 38 5.90 11.11 25.46
CA GLY A 38 5.33 9.78 25.48
C GLY A 38 4.65 9.53 24.16
N GLN A 39 5.12 8.52 23.44
CA GLN A 39 4.29 7.89 22.44
C GLN A 39 2.97 7.60 23.14
N PRO A 40 1.82 8.08 22.64
CA PRO A 40 0.54 7.68 23.18
C PRO A 40 0.60 6.16 23.22
N ALA A 41 0.39 5.60 24.38
CA ALA A 41 0.60 4.20 24.65
C ALA A 41 -0.01 3.41 23.49
N ARG A 42 0.78 2.55 22.84
CA ARG A 42 0.31 1.46 21.99
C ARG A 42 -0.45 0.52 22.92
N LYS A 43 -1.65 1.00 23.34
CA LYS A 43 -2.41 0.36 24.39
C LYS A 43 -2.72 -1.06 23.93
N ASN A 44 -1.98 -2.03 24.46
CA ASN A 44 -2.20 -3.46 24.30
C ASN A 44 -1.94 -4.03 22.88
N ALA A 45 -1.10 -3.40 22.06
CA ALA A 45 -0.66 -4.01 20.81
C ALA A 45 0.21 -5.24 21.12
N VAL A 46 -0.13 -6.38 20.49
CA VAL A 46 0.57 -7.66 20.68
C VAL A 46 1.47 -8.01 19.50
N GLY A 47 1.35 -7.29 18.38
CA GLY A 47 2.17 -7.50 17.18
C GLY A 47 2.01 -6.39 16.16
N ARG A 48 2.80 -6.52 15.09
CA ARG A 48 2.79 -5.61 13.96
C ARG A 48 2.65 -6.36 12.65
N LEU A 49 1.85 -5.80 11.78
CA LEU A 49 1.71 -6.16 10.39
C LEU A 49 2.52 -5.15 9.55
N LEU A 50 3.38 -5.63 8.66
CA LEU A 50 4.02 -4.83 7.62
C LEU A 50 3.22 -4.98 6.33
N ILE A 51 2.89 -3.87 5.67
CA ILE A 51 2.18 -3.87 4.40
C ILE A 51 3.03 -3.17 3.34
N ALA A 52 3.22 -3.84 2.21
CA ALA A 52 3.78 -3.29 0.98
C ALA A 52 2.78 -3.49 -0.15
N SER A 53 2.69 -2.56 -1.07
CA SER A 53 1.76 -2.59 -2.20
C SER A 53 2.39 -2.05 -3.46
N ASP A 54 1.86 -2.45 -4.60
CA ASP A 54 2.13 -1.81 -5.90
C ASP A 54 3.63 -1.57 -6.12
N VAL A 55 4.39 -2.66 -6.05
CA VAL A 55 5.84 -2.61 -6.24
C VAL A 55 6.17 -2.30 -7.70
N HIS A 56 5.40 -2.84 -8.64
CA HIS A 56 5.62 -2.66 -10.09
C HIS A 56 7.11 -2.74 -10.45
N PHE A 57 7.73 -3.87 -10.11
CA PHE A 57 9.14 -4.05 -10.34
C PHE A 57 9.45 -4.18 -11.83
N ASN A 58 10.28 -3.26 -12.32
CA ASN A 58 10.79 -3.27 -13.69
C ASN A 58 12.25 -3.75 -13.73
N PRO A 59 12.50 -5.05 -13.95
CA PRO A 59 13.86 -5.58 -14.12
C PRO A 59 14.55 -5.07 -15.39
N MET A 60 13.76 -4.53 -16.32
CA MET A 60 14.19 -4.04 -17.63
C MET A 60 14.56 -2.54 -17.62
N ALA A 61 14.61 -1.90 -16.46
CA ALA A 61 14.98 -0.48 -16.32
C ALA A 61 16.38 -0.15 -16.86
N ASP A 62 17.28 -1.15 -16.94
CA ASP A 62 18.53 -1.09 -17.70
C ASP A 62 18.48 -2.13 -18.83
N PRO A 63 18.14 -1.74 -20.08
CA PRO A 63 18.01 -2.66 -21.19
C PRO A 63 19.26 -3.49 -21.48
N SER A 64 20.46 -2.98 -21.11
CA SER A 64 21.73 -3.68 -21.37
C SER A 64 21.90 -4.96 -20.55
N LEU A 65 21.09 -5.17 -19.50
CA LEU A 65 21.15 -6.33 -18.62
C LEU A 65 20.09 -7.40 -18.93
N VAL A 66 19.10 -7.07 -19.78
CA VAL A 66 17.93 -7.94 -20.00
C VAL A 66 18.32 -9.31 -20.54
N ALA A 67 19.24 -9.38 -21.48
CA ALA A 67 19.72 -10.66 -22.02
C ALA A 67 20.34 -11.57 -20.93
N ASP A 68 21.11 -10.98 -20.01
CA ASP A 68 21.68 -11.71 -18.87
C ASP A 68 20.60 -12.18 -17.89
N LEU A 69 19.59 -11.34 -17.62
CA LEU A 69 18.45 -11.69 -16.75
C LEU A 69 17.58 -12.80 -17.35
N VAL A 70 17.34 -12.75 -18.66
CA VAL A 70 16.61 -13.81 -19.37
C VAL A 70 17.34 -15.15 -19.25
N ALA A 71 18.67 -15.17 -19.40
CA ALA A 71 19.47 -16.38 -19.33
C ALA A 71 19.65 -16.93 -17.91
N ALA A 72 19.73 -16.06 -16.90
CA ALA A 72 20.09 -16.42 -15.54
C ALA A 72 18.91 -16.96 -14.72
N ASP A 73 19.26 -17.73 -13.66
CA ASP A 73 18.34 -18.06 -12.57
C ASP A 73 18.02 -16.82 -11.71
N PRO A 74 16.78 -16.67 -11.16
CA PRO A 74 16.41 -15.55 -10.30
C PRO A 74 17.36 -15.31 -9.12
N SER A 75 17.96 -16.34 -8.56
CA SER A 75 18.95 -16.22 -7.47
C SER A 75 20.22 -15.45 -7.85
N GLN A 76 20.51 -15.33 -9.14
CA GLN A 76 21.67 -14.60 -9.69
C GLN A 76 21.33 -13.15 -10.07
N TRP A 77 20.04 -12.80 -10.13
CA TRP A 77 19.57 -11.50 -10.62
C TRP A 77 20.11 -10.33 -9.80
N GLU A 78 20.20 -10.47 -8.47
CA GLU A 78 20.79 -9.42 -7.64
C GLU A 78 22.21 -9.03 -8.12
N THR A 79 23.06 -10.02 -8.39
CA THR A 79 24.43 -9.80 -8.87
C THR A 79 24.43 -9.14 -10.26
N ILE A 80 23.52 -9.53 -11.14
CA ILE A 80 23.37 -8.93 -12.47
C ILE A 80 22.92 -7.47 -12.35
N LEU A 81 21.87 -7.22 -11.60
CA LEU A 81 21.27 -5.89 -11.42
C LEU A 81 22.20 -4.89 -10.73
N GLN A 82 23.13 -5.37 -9.86
CA GLN A 82 24.17 -4.54 -9.26
C GLN A 82 25.18 -4.00 -10.27
N ARG A 83 25.27 -4.59 -11.47
CA ARG A 83 26.12 -4.09 -12.57
C ARG A 83 25.49 -2.96 -13.37
N SER A 84 24.23 -2.62 -13.08
CA SER A 84 23.50 -1.59 -13.80
C SER A 84 24.23 -0.25 -13.75
N LYS A 85 24.26 0.42 -14.90
CA LYS A 85 24.73 1.79 -15.04
C LYS A 85 23.65 2.80 -14.68
N VAL A 86 22.37 2.38 -14.65
CA VAL A 86 21.23 3.18 -14.21
C VAL A 86 21.14 3.08 -12.69
N MET A 87 21.92 3.90 -12.00
CA MET A 87 22.04 3.85 -10.53
C MET A 87 21.07 4.78 -9.80
N ALA A 88 20.45 5.74 -10.49
CA ALA A 88 19.38 6.55 -9.90
C ALA A 88 18.17 5.68 -9.55
N PHE A 89 17.44 6.03 -8.51
CA PHE A 89 16.13 5.44 -8.29
C PHE A 89 15.18 5.85 -9.42
N SER A 90 14.15 5.05 -9.67
CA SER A 90 13.08 5.44 -10.57
C SER A 90 12.53 6.81 -10.19
N SER A 91 12.35 7.68 -11.18
CA SER A 91 11.74 9.00 -10.99
C SER A 91 10.22 8.89 -10.88
N TYR A 92 9.58 9.97 -10.50
CA TYR A 92 8.14 10.12 -10.68
C TYR A 92 7.75 9.82 -12.13
N GLY A 93 6.62 9.17 -12.34
CA GLY A 93 6.17 8.71 -13.64
C GLY A 93 6.84 7.41 -14.14
N GLN A 94 7.60 6.71 -13.29
CA GLN A 94 8.30 5.47 -13.65
C GLN A 94 8.04 4.36 -12.65
N ASP A 95 8.01 3.12 -13.13
CA ASP A 95 7.96 1.93 -12.29
C ASP A 95 9.26 1.64 -11.56
N THR A 96 9.19 0.83 -10.52
CA THR A 96 10.27 0.56 -9.57
C THR A 96 11.44 -0.18 -10.21
N ASN A 97 12.62 0.42 -10.24
CA ASN A 97 13.86 -0.25 -10.58
C ASN A 97 14.48 -0.98 -9.37
N TRP A 98 15.54 -1.74 -9.63
CA TRP A 98 16.24 -2.51 -8.60
C TRP A 98 16.72 -1.67 -7.41
N TRP A 99 17.30 -0.51 -7.66
CA TRP A 99 17.86 0.32 -6.59
C TRP A 99 16.78 0.87 -5.66
N LEU A 100 15.62 1.21 -6.19
CA LEU A 100 14.48 1.64 -5.39
C LEU A 100 13.88 0.46 -4.60
N LEU A 101 13.65 -0.69 -5.25
CA LEU A 101 13.13 -1.90 -4.59
C LEU A 101 14.02 -2.31 -3.41
N ARG A 102 15.32 -2.45 -3.65
CA ARG A 102 16.29 -2.79 -2.59
C ARG A 102 16.22 -1.80 -1.43
N SER A 103 16.19 -0.48 -1.74
CA SER A 103 16.14 0.55 -0.72
C SER A 103 14.84 0.50 0.09
N ALA A 104 13.70 0.19 -0.54
CA ALA A 104 12.41 0.02 0.13
C ALA A 104 12.44 -1.18 1.09
N LEU A 105 12.90 -2.33 0.61
CA LEU A 105 13.01 -3.54 1.43
C LEU A 105 13.96 -3.36 2.63
N ASP A 106 15.11 -2.70 2.44
CA ASP A 106 16.03 -2.39 3.53
C ASP A 106 15.41 -1.43 4.56
N ALA A 107 14.57 -0.49 4.09
CA ALA A 107 13.84 0.42 4.97
C ALA A 107 12.74 -0.29 5.77
N MET A 108 12.03 -1.23 5.16
CA MET A 108 11.02 -2.08 5.82
C MET A 108 11.65 -2.87 6.97
N VAL A 109 12.76 -3.57 6.73
CA VAL A 109 13.51 -4.30 7.77
C VAL A 109 13.95 -3.36 8.89
N LYS A 110 14.44 -2.17 8.54
CA LYS A 110 14.87 -1.20 9.54
C LYS A 110 13.71 -0.68 10.39
N ALA A 111 12.53 -0.49 9.79
CA ALA A 111 11.35 0.01 10.48
C ALA A 111 10.67 -1.06 11.34
N GLU A 112 10.63 -2.31 10.84
CA GLU A 112 10.10 -3.48 11.53
C GLU A 112 10.88 -4.75 11.14
N PRO A 113 11.89 -5.13 11.90
CA PRO A 113 12.74 -6.29 11.59
C PRO A 113 12.05 -7.64 11.83
N HIS A 114 11.01 -7.66 12.66
CA HIS A 114 10.32 -8.89 13.07
C HIS A 114 8.80 -8.72 13.02
N PRO A 115 8.22 -8.41 11.85
CA PRO A 115 6.78 -8.29 11.74
C PRO A 115 6.13 -9.65 12.03
N ALA A 116 4.94 -9.61 12.64
CA ALA A 116 4.17 -10.82 12.86
C ALA A 116 3.78 -11.46 11.53
N LEU A 117 3.68 -10.64 10.49
CA LEU A 117 3.17 -10.99 9.18
C LEU A 117 3.53 -9.86 8.21
N VAL A 118 3.79 -10.19 6.94
CA VAL A 118 3.89 -9.24 5.82
C VAL A 118 2.71 -9.48 4.90
N MET A 119 1.97 -8.42 4.56
CA MET A 119 0.98 -8.42 3.48
C MET A 119 1.52 -7.69 2.26
N PHE A 120 1.33 -8.29 1.11
CA PHE A 120 1.63 -7.69 -0.18
C PHE A 120 0.34 -7.63 -0.99
N THR A 121 -0.21 -6.43 -1.16
CA THR A 121 -1.56 -6.21 -1.69
C THR A 121 -1.62 -6.09 -3.22
N GLY A 122 -0.71 -6.76 -3.94
CA GLY A 122 -0.76 -6.92 -5.39
C GLY A 122 0.15 -5.98 -6.18
N ASP A 123 0.16 -6.21 -7.48
CA ASP A 123 0.97 -5.52 -8.49
C ASP A 123 2.48 -5.65 -8.26
N LEU A 124 2.97 -6.87 -8.49
CA LEU A 124 4.39 -7.21 -8.53
C LEU A 124 5.06 -6.67 -9.79
N LEU A 125 4.41 -6.86 -10.96
CA LEU A 125 4.95 -6.58 -12.28
C LEU A 125 4.74 -5.11 -12.68
N ALA A 126 5.71 -4.56 -13.42
CA ALA A 126 5.63 -3.22 -13.97
C ALA A 126 4.51 -3.08 -15.00
N HIS A 127 4.03 -1.86 -15.19
CA HIS A 127 3.08 -1.55 -16.26
C HIS A 127 3.66 -1.85 -17.65
N ASP A 128 2.79 -2.14 -18.61
CA ASP A 128 3.19 -2.45 -19.99
C ASP A 128 4.29 -3.55 -20.09
N PHE A 129 4.37 -4.49 -19.13
CA PHE A 129 5.44 -5.48 -19.03
C PHE A 129 5.64 -6.29 -20.32
N PRO A 130 4.57 -6.84 -20.98
CA PRO A 130 4.70 -7.57 -22.24
C PRO A 130 5.32 -6.72 -23.36
N LYS A 131 4.84 -5.50 -23.50
CA LYS A 131 5.27 -4.56 -24.54
C LYS A 131 6.72 -4.12 -24.33
N THR A 132 7.11 -3.87 -23.08
CA THR A 132 8.48 -3.51 -22.72
C THR A 132 9.44 -4.66 -23.00
N TYR A 133 9.10 -5.88 -22.59
CA TYR A 133 9.88 -7.07 -22.88
C TYR A 133 10.11 -7.25 -24.39
N GLN A 134 9.03 -7.24 -25.16
CA GLN A 134 9.11 -7.41 -26.62
C GLN A 134 9.94 -6.31 -27.29
N SER A 135 9.82 -5.07 -26.85
CA SER A 135 10.56 -3.93 -27.44
C SER A 135 12.06 -4.03 -27.22
N ILE A 136 12.51 -4.64 -26.11
CA ILE A 136 13.94 -4.77 -25.76
C ILE A 136 14.53 -6.05 -26.34
N THR A 137 13.83 -7.16 -26.17
CA THR A 137 14.35 -8.48 -26.58
C THR A 137 14.12 -8.80 -28.05
N HIS A 138 13.13 -8.18 -28.68
CA HIS A 138 12.61 -8.54 -30.01
C HIS A 138 12.15 -10.00 -30.09
N ASP A 139 11.88 -10.62 -28.93
CA ASP A 139 11.45 -12.00 -28.78
C ASP A 139 9.92 -12.05 -28.68
N SER A 140 9.30 -12.78 -29.61
CA SER A 140 7.85 -12.95 -29.71
C SER A 140 7.40 -14.34 -29.24
N GLU A 141 8.31 -15.19 -28.75
CA GLU A 141 7.95 -16.53 -28.28
C GLU A 141 7.25 -16.45 -26.90
N PRO A 142 5.96 -16.82 -26.81
CA PRO A 142 5.19 -16.68 -25.58
C PRO A 142 5.82 -17.40 -24.39
N GLY A 143 6.43 -18.57 -24.61
CA GLY A 143 7.09 -19.35 -23.57
C GLY A 143 8.30 -18.64 -22.94
N HIS A 144 9.06 -17.88 -23.72
CA HIS A 144 10.20 -17.12 -23.20
C HIS A 144 9.74 -15.93 -22.35
N TYR A 145 8.74 -15.21 -22.83
CA TYR A 145 8.12 -14.12 -22.06
C TYR A 145 7.52 -14.63 -20.74
N ARG A 146 6.73 -15.72 -20.79
CA ARG A 146 6.16 -16.37 -19.60
C ARG A 146 7.25 -16.76 -18.59
N ALA A 147 8.34 -17.36 -19.04
CA ALA A 147 9.47 -17.70 -18.19
C ALA A 147 10.11 -16.45 -17.56
N PHE A 148 10.19 -15.34 -18.28
CA PHE A 148 10.75 -14.09 -17.75
C PHE A 148 9.84 -13.45 -16.69
N VAL A 149 8.52 -13.49 -16.89
CA VAL A 149 7.53 -13.06 -15.88
C VAL A 149 7.68 -13.88 -14.59
N LEU A 150 7.72 -15.22 -14.71
CA LEU A 150 7.92 -16.10 -13.54
C LEU A 150 9.23 -15.79 -12.80
N LYS A 151 10.33 -15.65 -13.53
CA LYS A 151 11.62 -15.27 -12.94
C LYS A 151 11.54 -13.93 -12.19
N THR A 152 10.73 -12.99 -12.69
CA THR A 152 10.52 -11.70 -12.03
C THR A 152 9.75 -11.87 -10.72
N VAL A 153 8.66 -12.64 -10.72
CA VAL A 153 7.89 -12.98 -9.50
C VAL A 153 8.78 -13.69 -8.49
N ASP A 154 9.52 -14.72 -8.92
CA ASP A 154 10.42 -15.48 -8.05
C ASP A 154 11.55 -14.62 -7.48
N PHE A 155 12.10 -13.71 -8.27
CA PHE A 155 13.11 -12.78 -7.79
C PHE A 155 12.58 -11.86 -6.68
N ILE A 156 11.40 -11.28 -6.87
CA ILE A 156 10.75 -10.45 -5.83
C ILE A 156 10.51 -11.29 -4.57
N ALA A 157 9.98 -12.49 -4.73
CA ALA A 157 9.74 -13.43 -3.64
C ALA A 157 11.03 -13.76 -2.86
N LEU A 158 12.13 -14.04 -3.58
CA LEU A 158 13.44 -14.29 -2.98
C LEU A 158 13.94 -13.06 -2.20
N GLU A 159 13.79 -11.86 -2.73
CA GLU A 159 14.22 -10.63 -2.07
C GLU A 159 13.44 -10.35 -0.78
N PHE A 160 12.13 -10.59 -0.77
CA PHE A 160 11.32 -10.54 0.44
C PHE A 160 11.73 -11.64 1.43
N ARG A 161 11.89 -12.88 0.96
CA ARG A 161 12.26 -14.03 1.82
C ARG A 161 13.65 -13.86 2.46
N LYS A 162 14.62 -13.32 1.74
CA LYS A 162 15.97 -13.00 2.29
C LYS A 162 15.87 -12.06 3.50
N ARG A 163 14.91 -11.15 3.51
CA ARG A 163 14.75 -10.12 4.55
C ARG A 163 13.83 -10.55 5.68
N PHE A 164 12.83 -11.36 5.38
CA PHE A 164 11.81 -11.81 6.32
C PHE A 164 11.73 -13.34 6.38
N ALA A 165 12.89 -13.99 6.59
CA ALA A 165 13.05 -15.45 6.47
C ALA A 165 12.09 -16.27 7.34
N ALA A 166 11.76 -15.81 8.54
CA ALA A 166 10.90 -16.51 9.49
C ALA A 166 9.45 -15.97 9.54
N THR A 167 9.09 -15.05 8.66
CA THR A 167 7.78 -14.39 8.66
C THR A 167 6.93 -14.89 7.50
N LYS A 168 5.65 -15.17 7.72
CA LYS A 168 4.69 -15.41 6.64
C LYS A 168 4.54 -14.15 5.81
N ILE A 169 4.66 -14.29 4.48
CA ILE A 169 4.46 -13.23 3.51
C ILE A 169 3.26 -13.62 2.66
N LEU A 170 2.22 -12.85 2.72
CA LEU A 170 0.96 -13.10 2.04
C LEU A 170 0.88 -12.24 0.79
N LEU A 171 0.63 -12.86 -0.34
CA LEU A 171 0.41 -12.18 -1.62
C LEU A 171 -1.08 -12.17 -1.95
N THR A 172 -1.54 -11.13 -2.64
CA THR A 172 -2.76 -11.17 -3.45
C THR A 172 -2.40 -10.76 -4.87
N PRO A 173 -3.01 -11.33 -5.93
CA PRO A 173 -2.75 -10.87 -7.28
C PRO A 173 -3.19 -9.42 -7.48
N GLY A 174 -2.41 -8.63 -8.23
CA GLY A 174 -2.79 -7.33 -8.75
C GLY A 174 -3.24 -7.42 -10.21
N ASN A 175 -3.73 -6.30 -10.76
CA ASN A 175 -4.22 -6.30 -12.13
C ASN A 175 -3.11 -6.42 -13.18
N ASN A 176 -1.88 -6.06 -12.83
CA ASN A 176 -0.71 -6.24 -13.71
C ASN A 176 -0.06 -7.63 -13.59
N ASP A 177 -0.50 -8.45 -12.63
CA ASP A 177 0.11 -9.74 -12.33
C ASP A 177 -0.48 -10.86 -13.22
N GLU A 178 -0.14 -10.84 -14.51
CA GLU A 178 -0.60 -11.80 -15.50
C GLU A 178 0.29 -11.79 -16.76
N TYR A 179 0.24 -12.87 -17.55
CA TYR A 179 0.95 -12.99 -18.82
C TYR A 179 0.30 -12.20 -19.96
N CYS A 180 -1.02 -12.07 -19.92
CA CYS A 180 -1.83 -11.52 -21.01
C CYS A 180 -2.06 -10.01 -20.90
N GLY A 181 -1.42 -9.38 -19.93
CA GLY A 181 -1.53 -7.95 -19.66
C GLY A 181 -2.57 -7.62 -18.61
N ASP A 182 -2.79 -6.35 -18.44
CA ASP A 182 -3.57 -5.74 -17.38
C ASP A 182 -5.03 -6.22 -17.33
N TYR A 183 -5.52 -6.52 -16.13
CA TYR A 183 -6.88 -7.03 -15.84
C TYR A 183 -7.26 -8.35 -16.52
N SER A 184 -6.29 -9.19 -16.89
CA SER A 184 -6.54 -10.39 -17.69
C SER A 184 -6.39 -11.71 -16.92
N ILE A 185 -6.17 -11.68 -15.62
CA ILE A 185 -5.96 -12.89 -14.80
C ILE A 185 -7.16 -13.85 -14.91
N ALA A 186 -6.89 -15.12 -15.11
CA ALA A 186 -7.93 -16.13 -15.28
C ALA A 186 -7.98 -17.11 -14.11
N ALA A 187 -9.20 -17.48 -13.68
CA ALA A 187 -9.40 -18.58 -12.74
C ALA A 187 -8.91 -19.89 -13.37
N ASN A 188 -8.13 -20.69 -12.62
CA ASN A 188 -7.39 -21.85 -13.11
C ASN A 188 -6.41 -21.50 -14.27
N GLY A 189 -6.06 -20.22 -14.44
CA GLY A 189 -5.20 -19.74 -15.51
C GLY A 189 -3.72 -20.08 -15.27
N ALA A 190 -2.93 -19.94 -16.34
CA ALA A 190 -1.52 -20.29 -16.33
C ALA A 190 -0.72 -19.56 -15.25
N PHE A 191 -0.96 -18.26 -15.06
CA PHE A 191 -0.26 -17.46 -14.05
C PHE A 191 -0.49 -18.00 -12.63
N LEU A 192 -1.74 -18.27 -12.27
CA LEU A 192 -2.08 -18.83 -10.96
C LEU A 192 -1.51 -20.23 -10.75
N LEU A 193 -1.49 -21.05 -11.81
CA LEU A 193 -0.91 -22.40 -11.74
C LEU A 193 0.59 -22.34 -11.50
N ASP A 194 1.30 -21.49 -12.25
CA ASP A 194 2.76 -21.40 -12.22
C ASP A 194 3.28 -20.72 -10.95
N THR A 195 2.57 -19.73 -10.40
CA THR A 195 2.97 -18.99 -9.20
C THR A 195 2.53 -19.63 -7.90
N ALA A 196 1.75 -20.73 -7.94
CA ALA A 196 1.18 -21.35 -6.76
C ALA A 196 2.21 -21.84 -5.75
N GLU A 197 3.34 -22.36 -6.23
CA GLU A 197 4.41 -22.82 -5.35
C GLU A 197 5.12 -21.63 -4.67
N THR A 198 5.45 -20.60 -5.42
CA THR A 198 6.05 -19.37 -4.89
C THR A 198 5.15 -18.71 -3.83
N ALA A 199 3.84 -18.59 -4.10
CA ALA A 199 2.88 -18.03 -3.17
C ALA A 199 2.73 -18.88 -1.89
N ARG A 200 2.66 -20.22 -2.04
CA ARG A 200 2.61 -21.17 -0.93
C ARG A 200 3.85 -21.07 -0.03
N ASP A 201 5.02 -21.05 -0.64
CA ASP A 201 6.28 -21.00 0.09
C ASP A 201 6.47 -19.65 0.83
N LEU A 202 6.01 -18.55 0.24
CA LEU A 202 5.97 -17.25 0.92
C LEU A 202 4.99 -17.26 2.10
N ALA A 203 3.82 -17.88 1.94
CA ALA A 203 2.82 -18.02 3.00
C ALA A 203 3.23 -19.05 4.05
N MET A 204 4.24 -19.90 3.80
CA MET A 204 4.63 -21.03 4.65
C MET A 204 3.44 -21.96 4.92
N GLU A 205 2.71 -22.31 3.87
CA GLU A 205 1.49 -23.13 3.91
C GLU A 205 1.65 -24.47 3.15
N GLY A 206 0.62 -25.30 3.21
CA GLY A 206 0.56 -26.60 2.54
C GLY A 206 -0.34 -26.63 1.31
N GLU A 207 -0.59 -27.84 0.78
CA GLU A 207 -1.38 -28.06 -0.43
C GLU A 207 -2.81 -27.45 -0.43
N PRO A 208 -3.56 -27.38 0.69
CA PRO A 208 -4.86 -26.70 0.68
C PRO A 208 -4.80 -25.24 0.23
N PHE A 209 -3.68 -24.54 0.57
CA PHE A 209 -3.42 -23.19 0.08
C PHE A 209 -3.20 -23.18 -1.45
N SER A 210 -2.34 -24.08 -1.94
CA SER A 210 -2.04 -24.17 -3.37
C SER A 210 -3.28 -24.44 -4.22
N ALA A 211 -4.19 -25.28 -3.75
CA ALA A 211 -5.41 -25.62 -4.47
C ALA A 211 -6.34 -24.39 -4.66
N THR A 212 -6.53 -23.57 -3.62
CA THR A 212 -7.34 -22.36 -3.70
C THR A 212 -6.65 -21.24 -4.48
N TRP A 213 -5.33 -21.10 -4.34
CA TRP A 213 -4.56 -20.18 -5.17
C TRP A 213 -4.68 -20.52 -6.66
N LYS A 214 -4.44 -21.78 -7.06
CA LYS A 214 -4.54 -22.23 -8.46
C LYS A 214 -5.91 -21.96 -9.07
N SER A 215 -6.97 -22.13 -8.27
CA SER A 215 -8.33 -21.98 -8.78
C SER A 215 -8.78 -20.53 -8.91
N LEU A 216 -8.56 -19.70 -7.89
CA LEU A 216 -9.12 -18.36 -7.79
C LEU A 216 -8.07 -17.25 -7.53
N GLY A 217 -6.81 -17.59 -7.24
CA GLY A 217 -5.85 -16.59 -6.73
C GLY A 217 -6.24 -16.08 -5.33
N SER A 218 -7.04 -16.86 -4.61
CA SER A 218 -7.62 -16.51 -3.31
C SER A 218 -7.36 -17.62 -2.30
N TYR A 219 -7.31 -17.30 -1.02
CA TYR A 219 -7.06 -18.28 0.04
C TYR A 219 -7.52 -17.80 1.40
N SER A 220 -7.60 -18.73 2.34
CA SER A 220 -7.90 -18.52 3.75
C SER A 220 -6.81 -19.16 4.61
N LEU A 221 -6.32 -18.44 5.60
CA LEU A 221 -5.38 -18.98 6.59
C LEU A 221 -5.60 -18.38 7.98
N GLU A 222 -5.12 -19.07 9.01
CA GLU A 222 -5.11 -18.54 10.36
C GLU A 222 -4.02 -17.48 10.52
N HIS A 223 -4.34 -16.42 11.29
CA HIS A 223 -3.35 -15.40 11.61
C HIS A 223 -2.20 -16.01 12.45
N PRO A 224 -0.91 -15.81 12.09
CA PRO A 224 0.20 -16.55 12.69
C PRO A 224 0.43 -16.29 14.19
N LYS A 225 -0.18 -15.25 14.75
CA LYS A 225 -0.06 -14.88 16.17
C LYS A 225 -1.37 -14.72 16.93
N LEU A 226 -2.50 -14.67 16.24
CA LEU A 226 -3.80 -14.42 16.84
C LEU A 226 -4.68 -15.65 16.65
N HIS A 227 -4.93 -16.38 17.73
CA HIS A 227 -5.91 -17.45 17.69
C HIS A 227 -7.32 -16.89 17.49
N GLY A 228 -8.11 -17.53 16.65
CA GLY A 228 -9.46 -17.08 16.32
C GLY A 228 -9.50 -15.83 15.41
N VAL A 229 -8.42 -15.54 14.73
CA VAL A 229 -8.36 -14.52 13.65
C VAL A 229 -7.92 -15.20 12.37
N ARG A 230 -8.71 -15.04 11.32
CA ARG A 230 -8.49 -15.59 9.99
C ARG A 230 -8.20 -14.47 8.99
N ILE A 231 -7.32 -14.73 8.03
CA ILE A 231 -7.02 -13.83 6.93
C ILE A 231 -7.59 -14.45 5.65
N LEU A 232 -8.40 -13.66 4.94
CA LEU A 232 -8.92 -14.02 3.63
C LEU A 232 -8.29 -13.11 2.57
N SER A 233 -7.57 -13.70 1.63
CA SER A 233 -7.07 -13.00 0.44
C SER A 233 -8.03 -13.20 -0.71
N LEU A 234 -8.39 -12.10 -1.40
CA LEU A 234 -9.38 -12.09 -2.48
C LEU A 234 -8.74 -11.56 -3.77
N ASN A 235 -8.91 -12.29 -4.85
CA ASN A 235 -8.55 -11.81 -6.18
C ASN A 235 -9.66 -10.92 -6.75
N THR A 236 -9.69 -9.66 -6.33
CA THR A 236 -10.74 -8.70 -6.71
C THR A 236 -10.64 -8.21 -8.16
N ILE A 237 -9.65 -8.66 -8.92
CA ILE A 237 -9.57 -8.40 -10.36
C ILE A 237 -10.80 -8.98 -11.06
N PHE A 238 -11.32 -10.12 -10.62
CA PHE A 238 -12.56 -10.71 -11.16
C PHE A 238 -13.80 -9.81 -10.99
N TRP A 239 -13.78 -8.87 -10.05
CA TRP A 239 -14.87 -7.93 -9.81
C TRP A 239 -14.67 -6.59 -10.50
N SER A 240 -13.47 -6.32 -11.05
CA SER A 240 -13.15 -5.04 -11.67
C SER A 240 -14.06 -4.71 -12.85
N ASP A 241 -14.44 -3.44 -12.97
CA ASP A 241 -15.12 -2.89 -14.15
C ASP A 241 -14.26 -3.02 -15.42
N GLN A 242 -12.94 -3.08 -15.25
CA GLN A 242 -11.98 -3.25 -16.33
C GLN A 242 -11.62 -4.71 -16.60
N TYR A 243 -12.15 -5.67 -15.82
CA TYR A 243 -11.87 -7.07 -16.02
C TYR A 243 -12.23 -7.50 -17.43
N ARG A 244 -11.26 -7.98 -18.16
CA ARG A 244 -11.41 -8.37 -19.54
C ARG A 244 -11.28 -9.87 -19.66
N ALA A 245 -12.20 -10.45 -20.40
CA ALA A 245 -11.96 -11.71 -21.02
C ALA A 245 -10.68 -11.57 -21.85
N ALA A 246 -9.64 -12.35 -21.51
CA ALA A 246 -8.41 -12.36 -22.27
C ALA A 246 -8.76 -12.47 -23.75
N SER A 247 -8.30 -11.48 -24.51
CA SER A 247 -8.55 -11.49 -25.95
C SER A 247 -7.76 -12.62 -26.61
N SER A 248 -8.28 -13.18 -27.64
CA SER A 248 -7.93 -14.35 -28.43
C SER A 248 -6.51 -14.48 -28.98
N SER A 249 -5.48 -13.94 -28.35
CA SER A 249 -4.11 -14.07 -28.82
C SER A 249 -3.24 -14.86 -27.84
N HIS A 250 -2.87 -16.08 -28.26
CA HIS A 250 -1.79 -16.89 -27.70
C HIS A 250 -1.89 -17.26 -26.21
N ASP A 251 -2.41 -18.43 -25.90
CA ASP A 251 -2.44 -19.07 -24.56
C ASP A 251 -3.07 -18.28 -23.38
N CYS A 252 -3.58 -17.09 -23.65
CA CYS A 252 -4.41 -16.36 -22.71
C CYS A 252 -5.77 -17.02 -22.65
N ALA A 253 -6.02 -17.78 -21.60
CA ALA A 253 -7.25 -18.54 -21.43
C ALA A 253 -8.48 -17.65 -21.57
N THR A 254 -9.51 -18.18 -22.18
CA THR A 254 -10.85 -17.57 -22.15
C THR A 254 -11.23 -17.36 -20.68
N VAL A 255 -11.63 -16.14 -20.35
CA VAL A 255 -12.14 -15.80 -19.03
C VAL A 255 -13.19 -16.80 -18.59
N ASN A 256 -13.04 -17.34 -17.41
CA ASN A 256 -14.11 -18.09 -16.77
C ASN A 256 -15.23 -17.10 -16.41
N ALA A 257 -16.35 -17.19 -17.11
CA ALA A 257 -17.50 -16.30 -16.91
C ALA A 257 -18.08 -16.38 -15.47
N THR A 258 -17.72 -17.41 -14.70
CA THR A 258 -18.22 -17.63 -13.33
C THR A 258 -17.22 -17.16 -12.26
N ALA A 259 -15.99 -16.78 -12.61
CA ALA A 259 -14.93 -16.48 -11.63
C ALA A 259 -15.35 -15.45 -10.57
N ALA A 260 -16.06 -14.39 -11.00
CA ALA A 260 -16.56 -13.36 -10.11
C ALA A 260 -17.63 -13.88 -9.12
N SER A 261 -18.57 -14.69 -9.58
CA SER A 261 -19.59 -15.30 -8.74
C SER A 261 -19.03 -16.43 -7.86
N ASP A 262 -18.04 -17.17 -8.36
CA ASP A 262 -17.36 -18.22 -7.61
C ASP A 262 -16.56 -17.62 -6.46
N LEU A 263 -15.85 -16.51 -6.69
CA LEU A 263 -15.15 -15.77 -5.65
C LEU A 263 -16.10 -15.25 -4.57
N LEU A 264 -17.26 -14.69 -4.96
CA LEU A 264 -18.24 -14.20 -4.00
C LEU A 264 -18.82 -15.32 -3.16
N THR A 265 -19.17 -16.45 -3.78
CA THR A 265 -19.68 -17.65 -3.10
C THR A 265 -18.63 -18.19 -2.13
N TRP A 266 -17.37 -18.25 -2.56
CA TRP A 266 -16.26 -18.65 -1.71
C TRP A 266 -16.11 -17.73 -0.49
N LEU A 267 -16.16 -16.41 -0.69
CA LEU A 267 -16.08 -15.44 0.39
C LEU A 267 -17.23 -15.59 1.39
N GLU A 268 -18.48 -15.70 0.91
CA GLU A 268 -19.66 -15.88 1.77
C GLU A 268 -19.54 -17.15 2.63
N LEU A 269 -19.08 -18.26 2.03
CA LEU A 269 -18.85 -19.50 2.76
C LEU A 269 -17.79 -19.34 3.85
N ARG A 270 -16.64 -18.69 3.53
CA ARG A 270 -15.56 -18.45 4.53
C ARG A 270 -16.01 -17.55 5.67
N LEU A 271 -16.81 -16.53 5.38
CA LEU A 271 -17.35 -15.64 6.42
C LEU A 271 -18.37 -16.37 7.31
N ALA A 272 -19.23 -17.21 6.73
CA ALA A 272 -20.17 -18.01 7.50
C ALA A 272 -19.48 -19.03 8.42
N GLU A 273 -18.42 -19.68 7.94
CA GLU A 273 -17.60 -20.59 8.75
C GLU A 273 -16.91 -19.84 9.90
N ALA A 274 -16.33 -18.67 9.63
CA ALA A 274 -15.69 -17.85 10.65
C ALA A 274 -16.70 -17.38 11.72
N GLU A 275 -17.89 -16.95 11.31
CA GLU A 275 -18.95 -16.55 12.23
C GLU A 275 -19.39 -17.73 13.11
N GLN A 276 -19.62 -18.92 12.52
CA GLN A 276 -19.99 -20.14 13.25
C GLN A 276 -18.89 -20.57 14.24
N ALA A 277 -17.63 -20.40 13.87
CA ALA A 277 -16.47 -20.70 14.72
C ALA A 277 -16.16 -19.58 15.74
N HIS A 278 -16.91 -18.48 15.75
CA HIS A 278 -16.63 -17.26 16.54
C HIS A 278 -15.26 -16.65 16.25
N GLU A 279 -14.71 -16.88 15.04
CA GLU A 279 -13.47 -16.28 14.57
C GLU A 279 -13.71 -14.84 14.07
N LYS A 280 -12.63 -14.06 14.05
CA LYS A 280 -12.58 -12.74 13.41
C LYS A 280 -11.85 -12.83 12.07
N VAL A 281 -12.11 -11.88 11.18
CA VAL A 281 -11.58 -11.90 9.83
C VAL A 281 -10.90 -10.60 9.47
N TRP A 282 -9.72 -10.70 8.88
CA TRP A 282 -9.09 -9.64 8.08
C TRP A 282 -9.20 -10.00 6.61
N LEU A 283 -9.60 -9.03 5.80
CA LEU A 283 -9.62 -9.16 4.34
C LEU A 283 -8.38 -8.48 3.75
N MET A 284 -7.77 -9.09 2.75
CA MET A 284 -6.77 -8.44 1.90
C MET A 284 -7.12 -8.67 0.42
N PHE A 285 -6.95 -7.65 -0.37
CA PHE A 285 -7.21 -7.69 -1.81
C PHE A 285 -6.46 -6.55 -2.50
N HIS A 286 -6.44 -6.54 -3.83
CA HIS A 286 -5.74 -5.50 -4.57
C HIS A 286 -6.65 -4.30 -4.87
N ILE A 287 -7.64 -4.48 -5.73
CA ILE A 287 -8.54 -3.39 -6.14
C ILE A 287 -9.57 -3.13 -5.05
N PRO A 288 -9.69 -1.91 -4.49
CA PRO A 288 -10.69 -1.58 -3.49
C PRO A 288 -12.09 -1.46 -4.11
N PRO A 289 -13.17 -1.61 -3.30
CA PRO A 289 -14.53 -1.33 -3.77
C PRO A 289 -14.75 0.18 -3.97
N GLY A 290 -15.78 0.51 -4.72
CA GLY A 290 -16.31 1.87 -4.83
C GLY A 290 -16.02 2.55 -6.16
N ILE A 291 -15.84 3.85 -6.09
CA ILE A 291 -15.65 4.71 -7.26
C ILE A 291 -14.18 5.12 -7.39
N ASP A 292 -13.66 5.06 -8.61
CA ASP A 292 -12.42 5.68 -8.97
C ASP A 292 -12.61 7.20 -9.10
N GLY A 293 -12.27 7.90 -8.02
CA GLY A 293 -12.43 9.35 -7.96
C GLY A 293 -11.54 10.08 -8.95
N TRP A 294 -10.33 9.54 -9.21
CA TRP A 294 -9.40 10.13 -10.17
C TRP A 294 -9.92 9.96 -11.61
N ALA A 295 -10.18 8.74 -12.04
CA ALA A 295 -10.68 8.47 -13.39
C ALA A 295 -12.04 9.16 -13.65
N THR A 296 -12.88 9.31 -12.61
CA THR A 296 -14.15 10.05 -12.72
C THR A 296 -13.94 11.54 -12.99
N THR A 297 -12.91 12.16 -12.39
CA THR A 297 -12.60 13.59 -12.59
C THR A 297 -11.72 13.85 -13.83
N HIS A 298 -11.13 12.80 -14.41
CA HIS A 298 -10.25 12.86 -15.59
C HIS A 298 -10.77 11.98 -16.75
N PRO A 299 -11.95 12.27 -17.31
CA PRO A 299 -12.59 11.40 -18.33
C PRO A 299 -11.77 11.25 -19.62
N TYR A 300 -10.81 12.12 -19.88
CA TYR A 300 -9.99 12.08 -21.10
C TYR A 300 -8.84 11.07 -21.05
N ASP A 301 -8.39 10.67 -19.88
CA ASP A 301 -7.32 9.67 -19.75
C ASP A 301 -7.79 8.25 -20.16
N ARG A 302 -9.10 8.07 -20.32
CA ARG A 302 -9.73 6.82 -20.82
C ARG A 302 -9.86 6.72 -22.33
N THR A 303 -9.46 7.71 -23.13
CA THR A 303 -9.70 7.73 -24.60
C THR A 303 -8.92 6.69 -25.41
N SER A 304 -8.01 5.93 -24.79
CA SER A 304 -7.50 4.69 -25.39
C SER A 304 -8.56 3.57 -25.47
N ALA A 305 -9.74 3.73 -24.84
CA ALA A 305 -10.84 2.77 -24.80
C ALA A 305 -12.16 3.25 -25.46
N GLY A 306 -12.16 4.34 -26.20
CA GLY A 306 -13.19 4.60 -27.22
C GLY A 306 -14.55 5.14 -26.76
N THR A 307 -14.68 5.84 -25.64
CA THR A 307 -15.92 6.55 -25.30
C THR A 307 -15.66 8.05 -25.08
N SER A 308 -16.02 8.86 -26.09
CA SER A 308 -16.01 10.32 -26.03
C SER A 308 -17.23 10.82 -25.24
N GLY A 309 -17.01 11.26 -24.00
CA GLY A 309 -18.03 11.98 -23.21
C GLY A 309 -17.72 13.46 -23.13
N SER A 310 -18.67 14.31 -23.52
CA SER A 310 -18.64 15.77 -23.35
C SER A 310 -18.61 16.15 -21.87
N ALA A 311 -18.01 17.30 -21.54
CA ALA A 311 -18.00 17.87 -20.19
C ALA A 311 -19.41 17.82 -19.57
N ALA A 312 -19.61 16.89 -18.68
CA ALA A 312 -20.91 16.38 -18.31
C ALA A 312 -21.56 17.19 -17.20
N SER A 313 -22.86 17.26 -17.29
CA SER A 313 -23.71 17.36 -16.11
C SER A 313 -23.24 16.36 -15.06
N CYS A 314 -23.38 16.67 -13.78
CA CYS A 314 -22.96 15.88 -12.63
C CYS A 314 -23.25 14.36 -12.67
N ALA A 315 -23.96 13.86 -13.67
CA ALA A 315 -24.51 12.51 -13.73
C ALA A 315 -23.89 11.57 -14.78
N THR A 316 -22.88 11.92 -15.57
CA THR A 316 -22.65 11.19 -16.83
C THR A 316 -21.34 10.40 -16.98
N SER A 317 -20.46 10.34 -15.98
CA SER A 317 -19.21 9.59 -16.13
C SER A 317 -18.58 9.08 -14.84
N VAL A 318 -19.38 8.56 -13.92
CA VAL A 318 -18.84 7.89 -12.72
C VAL A 318 -18.17 6.59 -13.14
N VAL A 319 -16.93 6.43 -12.70
CA VAL A 319 -16.08 5.28 -13.02
C VAL A 319 -16.01 4.38 -11.79
N PRO A 320 -16.65 3.20 -11.80
CA PRO A 320 -16.54 2.28 -10.69
C PRO A 320 -15.20 1.51 -10.74
N MET A 321 -14.66 1.16 -9.58
CA MET A 321 -13.54 0.23 -9.44
C MET A 321 -13.98 -1.20 -9.78
N TRP A 322 -15.14 -1.59 -9.25
CA TRP A 322 -15.77 -2.89 -9.50
C TRP A 322 -17.07 -2.71 -10.25
N VAL A 323 -17.47 -3.73 -11.00
CA VAL A 323 -18.83 -3.81 -11.55
C VAL A 323 -19.83 -3.55 -10.40
N PRO A 324 -20.81 -2.66 -10.57
CA PRO A 324 -21.68 -2.22 -9.47
C PRO A 324 -22.38 -3.34 -8.71
N GLU A 325 -22.72 -4.44 -9.39
CA GLU A 325 -23.31 -5.63 -8.77
C GLU A 325 -22.39 -6.20 -7.68
N TRP A 326 -21.09 -6.35 -7.97
CA TRP A 326 -20.14 -6.95 -7.00
C TRP A 326 -19.88 -6.01 -5.83
N THR A 327 -19.84 -4.70 -6.06
CA THR A 327 -19.76 -3.71 -4.98
C THR A 327 -20.96 -3.83 -4.04
N ALA A 328 -22.18 -3.90 -4.57
CA ALA A 328 -23.40 -3.98 -3.76
C ALA A 328 -23.50 -5.30 -2.97
N ARG A 329 -23.09 -6.41 -3.59
CA ARG A 329 -23.06 -7.72 -2.92
C ARG A 329 -22.01 -7.80 -1.82
N PHE A 330 -20.82 -7.27 -2.07
CA PHE A 330 -19.75 -7.20 -1.07
C PHE A 330 -20.15 -6.30 0.12
N ASP A 331 -20.74 -5.13 -0.14
CA ASP A 331 -21.25 -4.25 0.91
C ASP A 331 -22.31 -4.96 1.78
N SER A 332 -23.23 -5.69 1.15
CA SER A 332 -24.22 -6.50 1.85
C SER A 332 -23.60 -7.62 2.72
N LEU A 333 -22.52 -8.25 2.25
CA LEU A 333 -21.78 -9.22 3.05
C LEU A 333 -21.08 -8.57 4.24
N LEU A 334 -20.42 -7.43 4.03
CA LEU A 334 -19.75 -6.71 5.12
C LEU A 334 -20.75 -6.24 6.19
N GLU A 335 -21.94 -5.80 5.80
CA GLU A 335 -22.99 -5.45 6.75
C GLU A 335 -23.50 -6.67 7.52
N ARG A 336 -23.74 -7.78 6.84
CA ARG A 336 -24.16 -9.04 7.47
C ARG A 336 -23.12 -9.57 8.46
N TYR A 337 -21.85 -9.55 8.10
CA TYR A 337 -20.74 -10.08 8.90
C TYR A 337 -19.93 -8.99 9.63
N ARG A 338 -20.56 -7.84 9.91
CA ARG A 338 -19.88 -6.67 10.52
C ARG A 338 -19.25 -6.91 11.90
N SER A 339 -19.71 -7.93 12.61
CA SER A 339 -19.11 -8.37 13.88
C SER A 339 -17.95 -9.35 13.69
N THR A 340 -17.83 -9.93 12.51
CA THR A 340 -16.82 -10.93 12.13
C THR A 340 -15.65 -10.28 11.41
N VAL A 341 -15.90 -9.43 10.41
CA VAL A 341 -14.85 -8.69 9.69
C VAL A 341 -14.39 -7.48 10.52
N LEU A 342 -13.11 -7.41 10.80
CA LEU A 342 -12.51 -6.35 11.64
C LEU A 342 -11.74 -5.31 10.83
N ALA A 343 -11.13 -5.69 9.72
CA ALA A 343 -10.32 -4.82 8.89
C ALA A 343 -10.21 -5.34 7.47
N SER A 344 -10.03 -4.41 6.51
CA SER A 344 -9.73 -4.73 5.12
C SER A 344 -8.56 -3.89 4.61
N PHE A 345 -7.69 -4.48 3.80
CA PHE A 345 -6.47 -3.88 3.26
C PHE A 345 -6.46 -4.03 1.74
N ALA A 346 -6.10 -2.95 1.04
CA ALA A 346 -6.07 -2.89 -0.43
C ALA A 346 -4.89 -2.07 -0.95
N GLY A 347 -4.63 -2.13 -2.26
CA GLY A 347 -3.64 -1.34 -2.98
C GLY A 347 -4.25 -0.58 -4.16
N HIS A 348 -3.64 -0.73 -5.35
CA HIS A 348 -4.15 -0.33 -6.65
C HIS A 348 -4.14 1.18 -6.96
N THR A 349 -4.57 2.03 -6.04
CA THR A 349 -4.63 3.47 -6.30
C THR A 349 -3.31 4.20 -6.02
N HIS A 350 -2.31 3.48 -5.50
CA HIS A 350 -0.96 3.96 -5.19
C HIS A 350 -0.86 5.04 -4.10
N VAL A 351 -1.97 5.45 -3.50
CA VAL A 351 -2.06 6.55 -2.54
C VAL A 351 -2.34 6.06 -1.12
N ASP A 352 -2.06 6.87 -0.11
CA ASP A 352 -2.44 6.60 1.27
C ASP A 352 -3.88 7.10 1.51
N ASP A 353 -4.84 6.20 1.34
CA ASP A 353 -6.28 6.53 1.42
C ASP A 353 -7.07 5.47 2.20
N PHE A 354 -8.36 5.63 2.27
CA PHE A 354 -9.27 4.68 2.92
C PHE A 354 -10.68 4.74 2.33
N ARG A 355 -11.46 3.69 2.58
CA ARG A 355 -12.91 3.68 2.32
C ARG A 355 -13.64 3.47 3.63
N VAL A 356 -14.79 4.11 3.78
CA VAL A 356 -15.71 3.93 4.91
C VAL A 356 -17.00 3.34 4.37
N ILE A 357 -17.40 2.18 4.91
CA ILE A 357 -18.46 1.33 4.36
C ILE A 357 -19.59 1.18 5.39
N GLY A 358 -20.82 1.22 4.91
CA GLY A 358 -22.01 0.96 5.72
C GLY A 358 -22.55 2.18 6.46
N ALA A 359 -23.67 1.96 7.15
CA ALA A 359 -24.38 2.98 7.93
C ALA A 359 -23.63 3.39 9.21
N ASP A 360 -24.06 4.46 9.84
CA ASP A 360 -23.49 4.97 11.09
C ASP A 360 -23.54 3.94 12.22
N GLY A 361 -22.45 3.88 13.02
CA GLY A 361 -22.40 3.02 14.20
C GLY A 361 -20.99 2.56 14.60
N ALA A 362 -20.90 1.87 15.73
CA ALA A 362 -19.66 1.44 16.34
C ALA A 362 -18.88 0.36 15.50
N ASN A 363 -19.61 -0.37 14.65
CA ASN A 363 -19.06 -1.46 13.82
C ASN A 363 -18.99 -1.08 12.34
N ARG A 364 -18.72 0.19 12.04
CA ARG A 364 -18.57 0.66 10.67
C ARG A 364 -17.38 -0.01 10.00
N GLN A 365 -17.61 -0.59 8.82
CA GLN A 365 -16.57 -1.27 8.06
C GLN A 365 -15.67 -0.26 7.34
N PHE A 366 -14.48 -0.67 7.02
CA PHE A 366 -13.52 0.19 6.31
C PHE A 366 -12.52 -0.64 5.49
N VAL A 367 -11.94 0.01 4.50
CA VAL A 367 -10.78 -0.49 3.76
C VAL A 367 -9.65 0.51 3.91
N LEU A 368 -8.49 0.07 4.31
CA LEU A 368 -7.25 0.84 4.22
C LEU A 368 -6.65 0.61 2.84
N ILE A 369 -6.31 1.69 2.16
CA ILE A 369 -5.64 1.63 0.86
C ILE A 369 -4.18 2.01 1.09
N ASP A 370 -3.28 1.11 0.71
CA ASP A 370 -1.87 1.20 1.03
C ASP A 370 -1.08 1.96 -0.04
N PRO A 371 -0.13 2.83 0.36
CA PRO A 371 0.68 3.56 -0.59
C PRO A 371 1.63 2.62 -1.36
N ALA A 372 1.86 2.93 -2.63
CA ALA A 372 2.73 2.17 -3.52
C ALA A 372 4.22 2.36 -3.21
N ILE A 373 5.01 1.34 -3.57
CA ILE A 373 6.47 1.48 -3.70
C ILE A 373 6.83 2.15 -5.04
N SER A 374 6.06 1.89 -6.10
CA SER A 374 6.25 2.52 -7.40
C SER A 374 5.83 3.98 -7.39
N PRO A 375 6.67 4.93 -7.83
CA PRO A 375 6.32 6.35 -7.90
C PRO A 375 5.65 6.74 -9.23
N ILE A 376 5.02 5.82 -9.92
CA ILE A 376 4.54 6.02 -11.30
C ILE A 376 3.45 7.10 -11.41
N TYR A 377 2.67 7.32 -10.36
CA TYR A 377 1.62 8.36 -10.32
C TYR A 377 2.01 9.57 -9.48
N ASP A 378 3.30 9.91 -9.44
CA ASP A 378 3.86 11.12 -8.81
C ASP A 378 3.73 11.19 -7.27
N GLN A 379 3.26 10.14 -6.61
CA GLN A 379 3.33 9.99 -5.16
C GLN A 379 4.74 9.56 -4.73
N ASN A 380 5.12 9.83 -3.49
CA ASN A 380 6.37 9.27 -2.97
C ASN A 380 6.21 7.76 -2.68
N PRO A 381 7.26 6.97 -2.93
CA PRO A 381 7.30 5.58 -2.46
C PRO A 381 7.00 5.48 -0.97
N GLY A 382 6.07 4.60 -0.61
CA GLY A 382 5.64 4.41 0.78
C GLY A 382 5.36 2.96 1.15
N PHE A 383 5.30 2.69 2.46
CA PHE A 383 4.84 1.43 3.03
C PHE A 383 4.25 1.67 4.41
N ARG A 384 3.49 0.70 4.94
CA ARG A 384 2.75 0.87 6.19
C ARG A 384 3.12 -0.20 7.21
N ILE A 385 3.11 0.19 8.49
CA ILE A 385 3.17 -0.72 9.63
C ILE A 385 1.90 -0.52 10.45
N VAL A 386 1.16 -1.59 10.71
CA VAL A 386 -0.07 -1.58 11.49
C VAL A 386 0.16 -2.30 12.81
N ASP A 387 -0.12 -1.62 13.92
CA ASP A 387 -0.13 -2.20 15.26
C ASP A 387 -1.52 -2.85 15.51
N PHE A 388 -1.56 -4.10 15.98
CA PHE A 388 -2.81 -4.82 16.28
C PHE A 388 -2.87 -5.40 17.70
N ARG A 389 -4.10 -5.61 18.18
CA ARG A 389 -4.38 -6.14 19.51
C ARG A 389 -4.65 -7.65 19.50
N GLY A 390 -4.69 -8.26 20.69
CA GLY A 390 -4.94 -9.69 20.85
C GLY A 390 -6.32 -10.17 20.40
N ASP A 391 -7.29 -9.27 20.31
CA ASP A 391 -8.63 -9.53 19.79
C ASP A 391 -8.78 -9.34 18.26
N GLY A 392 -7.66 -9.03 17.57
CA GLY A 392 -7.62 -8.79 16.15
C GLY A 392 -8.01 -7.36 15.73
N THR A 393 -8.40 -6.48 16.66
CA THR A 393 -8.66 -5.07 16.32
C THR A 393 -7.36 -4.31 16.07
N LEU A 394 -7.41 -3.30 15.19
CA LEU A 394 -6.25 -2.47 14.91
C LEU A 394 -6.07 -1.41 16.03
N ALA A 395 -4.84 -1.24 16.47
CA ALA A 395 -4.50 -0.24 17.49
C ALA A 395 -4.14 1.09 16.85
N ASP A 396 -3.22 1.06 15.88
CA ASP A 396 -2.69 2.25 15.21
C ASP A 396 -2.02 1.85 13.89
N GLN A 397 -1.65 2.84 13.06
CA GLN A 397 -0.78 2.62 11.92
C GLN A 397 0.27 3.71 11.81
N THR A 398 1.38 3.38 11.15
CA THR A 398 2.46 4.31 10.82
C THR A 398 2.83 4.15 9.36
N THR A 399 2.71 5.23 8.59
CA THR A 399 3.18 5.28 7.20
C THR A 399 4.63 5.77 7.17
N TYR A 400 5.45 5.12 6.34
CA TYR A 400 6.82 5.50 6.02
C TYR A 400 6.93 5.87 4.55
N PHE A 401 7.79 6.84 4.23
CA PHE A 401 7.98 7.32 2.87
C PHE A 401 9.43 7.65 2.54
N LEU A 402 9.75 7.66 1.26
CA LEU A 402 11.04 8.06 0.74
C LEU A 402 11.10 9.57 0.50
N ALA A 403 11.81 10.31 1.37
CA ALA A 403 11.80 11.77 1.39
C ALA A 403 12.79 12.44 0.39
N ASN A 404 13.52 11.67 -0.41
CA ASN A 404 14.52 12.21 -1.32
C ASN A 404 14.60 11.47 -2.66
N LEU A 405 13.46 11.03 -3.17
CA LEU A 405 13.38 10.21 -4.39
C LEU A 405 14.27 10.75 -5.53
N THR A 406 14.11 12.01 -5.89
CA THR A 406 14.80 12.62 -7.03
C THR A 406 16.33 12.76 -6.86
N ARG A 407 16.85 12.46 -5.67
CA ARG A 407 18.30 12.58 -5.35
C ARG A 407 18.91 11.24 -4.94
N ALA A 408 18.10 10.20 -4.79
CA ALA A 408 18.53 8.91 -4.31
C ALA A 408 18.95 7.98 -5.46
N GLY A 409 19.79 7.01 -5.14
CA GLY A 409 20.30 6.04 -6.10
C GLY A 409 21.45 5.22 -5.52
N GLY A 410 22.12 4.43 -6.34
CA GLY A 410 23.21 3.57 -5.90
C GLY A 410 24.38 4.30 -5.19
N LYS A 411 24.55 5.60 -5.44
CA LYS A 411 25.56 6.45 -4.78
C LYS A 411 25.02 7.30 -3.64
N THR A 412 23.72 7.62 -3.66
CA THR A 412 23.07 8.46 -2.65
C THR A 412 21.96 7.67 -1.98
N ARG A 413 22.14 7.37 -0.71
CA ARG A 413 21.19 6.56 0.05
C ARG A 413 19.78 7.16 0.08
N GLY A 414 18.75 6.34 -0.11
CA GLY A 414 17.35 6.69 0.13
C GLY A 414 17.13 7.09 1.59
N ARG A 415 16.44 8.20 1.81
CA ARG A 415 16.09 8.71 3.15
C ARG A 415 14.65 8.36 3.47
N TRP A 416 14.41 7.15 3.92
CA TRP A 416 13.12 6.71 4.41
C TRP A 416 12.84 7.30 5.78
N ARG A 417 11.64 7.84 5.95
CA ARG A 417 11.19 8.51 7.18
C ARG A 417 9.77 8.08 7.51
N ARG A 418 9.45 8.13 8.80
CA ARG A 418 8.07 8.08 9.24
C ARG A 418 7.37 9.35 8.77
N GLU A 419 6.29 9.22 8.04
CA GLU A 419 5.43 10.31 7.62
C GLU A 419 4.53 10.73 8.79
N TYR A 420 3.70 9.79 9.25
CA TYR A 420 2.83 10.02 10.39
C TYR A 420 2.52 8.71 11.14
N THR A 421 1.96 8.88 12.33
CA THR A 421 1.26 7.83 13.08
C THR A 421 -0.20 8.26 13.18
N PHE A 422 -1.13 7.40 12.79
CA PHE A 422 -2.54 7.71 12.54
C PHE A 422 -3.23 8.35 13.73
N SER A 423 -3.23 7.67 14.90
CA SER A 423 -3.91 8.16 16.10
C SER A 423 -3.40 9.53 16.55
N ARG A 424 -2.08 9.73 16.43
CA ARG A 424 -1.42 10.98 16.83
C ARG A 424 -1.73 12.13 15.85
N ARG A 425 -1.71 11.82 14.55
CA ARG A 425 -1.88 12.85 13.51
C ARG A 425 -3.32 13.34 13.46
N TRP A 426 -4.28 12.43 13.52
CA TRP A 426 -5.70 12.72 13.46
C TRP A 426 -6.36 12.95 14.82
N LYS A 427 -5.61 12.77 15.93
CA LYS A 427 -6.10 12.93 17.30
C LYS A 427 -7.32 12.04 17.58
N VAL A 428 -7.24 10.79 17.16
CA VAL A 428 -8.24 9.75 17.37
C VAL A 428 -7.70 8.66 18.30
N PRO A 429 -8.57 7.91 19.01
CA PRO A 429 -8.11 6.95 20.03
C PRO A 429 -7.49 5.70 19.46
N GLN A 430 -7.87 5.29 18.24
CA GLN A 430 -7.46 4.05 17.59
C GLN A 430 -7.77 4.07 16.09
N LEU A 431 -7.31 3.03 15.38
CA LEU A 431 -7.59 2.83 13.96
C LEU A 431 -8.81 1.91 13.83
N ASP A 432 -9.96 2.49 13.54
CA ASP A 432 -11.22 1.79 13.31
C ASP A 432 -12.17 2.58 12.40
N GLY A 433 -13.27 1.96 12.01
CA GLY A 433 -14.25 2.60 11.13
C GLY A 433 -14.88 3.86 11.71
N ALA A 434 -15.05 3.95 13.03
CA ALA A 434 -15.59 5.15 13.68
C ALA A 434 -14.61 6.33 13.63
N SER A 435 -13.31 6.05 13.87
CA SER A 435 -12.25 7.05 13.75
C SER A 435 -12.09 7.54 12.29
N LEU A 436 -12.17 6.64 11.32
CA LEU A 436 -12.08 6.98 9.89
C LEU A 436 -13.32 7.78 9.45
N ALA A 437 -14.52 7.44 9.90
CA ALA A 437 -15.73 8.22 9.62
C ALA A 437 -15.64 9.64 10.19
N LYS A 438 -15.13 9.79 11.42
CA LYS A 438 -14.89 11.12 12.00
C LYS A 438 -13.90 11.94 11.16
N ILE A 439 -12.84 11.30 10.66
CA ILE A 439 -11.85 11.97 9.79
C ILE A 439 -12.51 12.40 8.48
N TYR A 440 -13.34 11.54 7.89
CA TYR A 440 -14.13 11.87 6.70
C TYR A 440 -14.97 13.13 6.90
N ASP A 441 -15.69 13.23 8.02
CA ASP A 441 -16.48 14.41 8.37
C ASP A 441 -15.61 15.66 8.60
N GLU A 442 -14.44 15.51 9.22
CA GLU A 442 -13.49 16.61 9.41
C GLU A 442 -12.92 17.12 8.08
N ILE A 443 -12.63 16.25 7.13
CA ILE A 443 -12.19 16.62 5.77
C ILE A 443 -13.24 17.45 5.06
N ALA A 444 -14.53 17.11 5.22
CA ALA A 444 -15.65 17.86 4.63
C ALA A 444 -15.78 19.29 5.18
N THR A 445 -15.54 19.45 6.49
CA THR A 445 -15.94 20.66 7.23
C THR A 445 -14.78 21.58 7.60
N ARG A 446 -13.53 21.10 7.51
CA ARG A 446 -12.34 21.82 7.97
C ARG A 446 -11.23 21.84 6.92
N ASN A 447 -10.90 23.02 6.39
CA ASN A 447 -9.82 23.19 5.40
C ASN A 447 -8.49 22.58 5.88
N THR A 448 -8.11 22.79 7.15
CA THR A 448 -6.88 22.22 7.70
C THR A 448 -6.84 20.69 7.74
N ALA A 449 -8.00 20.05 7.92
CA ALA A 449 -8.10 18.58 7.84
C ALA A 449 -8.03 18.12 6.39
N ARG A 450 -8.66 18.83 5.48
CA ARG A 450 -8.60 18.56 4.05
C ARG A 450 -7.18 18.72 3.47
N ASP A 451 -6.52 19.83 3.79
CA ASP A 451 -5.14 20.07 3.36
C ASP A 451 -4.19 19.00 3.90
N LEU A 452 -4.41 18.57 5.14
CA LEU A 452 -3.68 17.47 5.74
C LEU A 452 -3.93 16.15 5.01
N TRP A 453 -5.19 15.82 4.74
CA TRP A 453 -5.54 14.60 4.00
C TRP A 453 -4.90 14.58 2.62
N LEU A 454 -5.00 15.66 1.84
CA LEU A 454 -4.37 15.78 0.51
C LEU A 454 -2.86 15.61 0.56
N HIS A 455 -2.21 16.15 1.59
CA HIS A 455 -0.77 15.98 1.78
C HIS A 455 -0.38 14.52 2.06
N LEU A 456 -1.14 13.82 2.91
CA LEU A 456 -0.92 12.42 3.24
C LEU A 456 -1.32 11.50 2.09
N TYR A 457 -2.38 11.83 1.37
CA TYR A 457 -2.88 11.09 0.20
C TYR A 457 -1.77 10.85 -0.84
N LEU A 458 -0.98 11.87 -1.15
CA LEU A 458 0.17 11.77 -2.05
C LEU A 458 1.48 11.34 -1.36
N VAL A 459 1.38 10.83 -0.12
CA VAL A 459 2.55 10.36 0.65
C VAL A 459 3.61 11.47 0.75
N SER A 460 3.20 12.67 1.15
CA SER A 460 4.05 13.88 1.24
C SER A 460 4.74 14.28 -0.08
N SER A 461 4.26 13.82 -1.24
CA SER A 461 4.78 14.26 -2.53
C SER A 461 4.30 15.67 -2.87
N SER A 462 5.15 16.41 -3.55
CA SER A 462 4.83 17.69 -4.16
C SER A 462 5.07 17.71 -5.67
N ALA A 463 5.27 16.53 -6.27
CA ALA A 463 5.59 16.41 -7.70
C ALA A 463 4.40 16.83 -8.58
N ALA A 464 3.20 16.35 -8.25
CA ALA A 464 1.96 16.71 -8.93
C ALA A 464 0.86 17.00 -7.87
N PRO A 465 0.66 18.26 -7.46
CA PRO A 465 -0.38 18.61 -6.50
C PRO A 465 -1.76 18.37 -7.11
N ILE A 466 -2.68 17.83 -6.30
CA ILE A 466 -4.06 17.57 -6.72
C ILE A 466 -4.76 18.88 -7.08
N PRO A 467 -5.28 19.03 -8.30
CA PRO A 467 -6.04 20.22 -8.69
C PRO A 467 -7.29 20.40 -7.82
N ALA A 468 -7.61 21.64 -7.45
CA ALA A 468 -8.75 21.95 -6.58
C ALA A 468 -10.09 21.39 -7.12
N LYS A 469 -10.25 21.31 -8.45
CA LYS A 469 -11.44 20.74 -9.09
C LYS A 469 -11.65 19.25 -8.81
N ASP A 470 -10.55 18.51 -8.53
CA ASP A 470 -10.56 17.05 -8.37
C ASP A 470 -10.76 16.63 -6.90
N VAL A 471 -10.43 17.51 -5.95
CA VAL A 471 -10.48 17.23 -4.51
C VAL A 471 -11.83 16.66 -4.08
N ARG A 472 -12.93 17.24 -4.61
CA ARG A 472 -14.26 16.78 -4.28
C ARG A 472 -14.55 15.38 -4.78
N GLY A 473 -14.10 15.04 -6.00
CA GLY A 473 -14.27 13.71 -6.57
C GLY A 473 -13.57 12.65 -5.73
N LEU A 474 -12.33 12.91 -5.34
CA LEU A 474 -11.55 12.03 -4.47
C LEU A 474 -12.20 11.90 -3.07
N TYR A 475 -12.63 13.00 -2.47
CA TYR A 475 -13.33 13.01 -1.18
C TYR A 475 -14.62 12.18 -1.22
N CYS A 476 -15.44 12.35 -2.25
CA CYS A 476 -16.70 11.62 -2.37
C CYS A 476 -16.51 10.11 -2.60
N ALA A 477 -15.39 9.69 -3.16
CA ALA A 477 -15.03 8.28 -3.31
C ALA A 477 -14.74 7.57 -1.96
N ILE A 478 -14.43 8.32 -0.89
CA ILE A 478 -14.16 7.72 0.43
C ILE A 478 -15.36 6.93 0.96
N SER A 479 -16.60 7.45 0.79
CA SER A 479 -17.81 6.82 1.32
C SER A 479 -18.87 6.52 0.25
N GLY A 480 -18.77 7.13 -0.93
CA GLY A 480 -19.67 6.91 -2.05
C GLY A 480 -19.29 5.67 -2.86
N LEU A 481 -19.51 4.47 -2.33
CA LEU A 481 -19.10 3.23 -2.99
C LEU A 481 -19.96 2.89 -4.21
N THR A 482 -21.20 3.34 -4.24
CA THR A 482 -22.12 3.16 -5.37
C THR A 482 -22.26 4.45 -6.15
N GLN A 483 -22.61 4.36 -7.43
CA GLN A 483 -22.87 5.55 -8.25
C GLN A 483 -23.86 6.51 -7.61
N PRO A 484 -25.06 6.10 -7.12
CA PRO A 484 -25.99 7.01 -6.45
C PRO A 484 -25.40 7.66 -5.19
N GLY A 485 -24.64 6.91 -4.39
CA GLY A 485 -23.98 7.43 -3.19
C GLY A 485 -22.92 8.48 -3.52
N TYR A 486 -22.09 8.20 -4.51
CA TYR A 486 -21.07 9.13 -5.00
C TYR A 486 -21.69 10.40 -5.60
N GLU A 487 -22.68 10.27 -6.49
CA GLU A 487 -23.39 11.40 -7.10
C GLU A 487 -24.09 12.28 -6.06
N SER A 488 -24.70 11.67 -5.04
CA SER A 488 -25.30 12.41 -3.93
C SER A 488 -24.29 13.31 -3.21
N CYS A 489 -23.06 12.84 -3.03
CA CYS A 489 -21.97 13.65 -2.49
C CYS A 489 -21.45 14.66 -3.50
N TYR A 490 -21.08 14.20 -4.71
CA TYR A 490 -20.37 15.01 -5.71
C TYR A 490 -21.27 16.12 -6.27
N CYS A 491 -22.56 15.85 -6.48
CA CYS A 491 -23.53 16.77 -7.07
C CYS A 491 -24.21 17.71 -6.06
N ALA A 492 -24.24 17.38 -4.78
CA ALA A 492 -24.90 18.21 -3.76
C ALA A 492 -24.41 19.67 -3.69
N ALA A 493 -23.20 19.96 -4.18
CA ALA A 493 -22.64 21.31 -4.19
C ALA A 493 -23.06 22.17 -5.39
N ALA A 494 -23.66 21.59 -6.40
CA ALA A 494 -24.20 22.36 -7.54
C ALA A 494 -25.50 23.13 -7.17
N ALA A 495 -26.07 22.89 -5.97
CA ALA A 495 -27.21 23.63 -5.48
C ALA A 495 -26.78 25.05 -5.04
N PRO A 496 -27.43 26.11 -5.54
CA PRO A 496 -27.07 27.50 -5.20
C PRO A 496 -27.26 27.77 -3.71
N GLY A 497 -26.17 28.11 -3.01
CA GLY A 497 -26.19 28.59 -1.64
C GLY A 497 -25.41 27.82 -0.58
N LYS A 498 -24.79 26.70 -0.88
CA LYS A 498 -23.84 26.02 0.02
C LYS A 498 -22.43 26.15 -0.51
N GLN A 499 -21.55 26.80 0.25
CA GLN A 499 -20.11 26.78 -0.04
C GLN A 499 -19.65 25.31 -0.01
N SER A 500 -19.11 24.87 -1.15
CA SER A 500 -18.53 23.55 -1.29
C SER A 500 -17.34 23.38 -0.36
N PRO A 501 -17.14 22.17 0.17
CA PRO A 501 -15.90 21.84 0.86
C PRO A 501 -14.68 21.95 -0.05
#